data_57cd289924677fb2a691eb6d5074ff43
#
_entry.id   57cd289924677fb2a691eb6d5074ff43
#
_cell.length_a   1.000
_cell.length_b   1.000
_cell.length_c   1.000
_cell.angle_alpha   90.00
_cell.angle_beta   90.00
_cell.angle_gamma   90.00
#
_symmetry.space_group_name_H-M   'P 1'
#
loop_
_entity.id
_entity.type
_entity.pdbx_description
1 polymer ?
#
loop_
_entity_poly.entity_id
_entity_poly.type
_entity_poly.pdbx_seq_one_letter_code
_entity_poly.pdbx_strand_id
1 'polypeptide(L)'
;MDASQTEKERKRLETRNQEIDGMFLSLYTDKAKGVLTEQRFMKLTAALEQEQEANQRRLHDLAVMQSRADAQESEVRTFIKEIRRYAAIEELDESVLNRLISKILIGEVKKVDGQKVQEVRIVYNFVGEIPEIAA
;
A
#
# COMPACT_ATOMS: atom_id res chain seq x y z
N MET A 1 -2.51 4.41 -6.89
CA MET A 1 -1.17 3.84 -7.12
C MET A 1 -1.28 2.34 -7.03
N ASP A 2 -0.79 1.60 -8.00
CA ASP A 2 -0.88 0.15 -7.94
C ASP A 2 0.22 -0.44 -7.03
N ALA A 3 0.03 -1.69 -6.63
CA ALA A 3 0.92 -2.36 -5.69
C ALA A 3 2.36 -2.49 -6.22
N SER A 4 2.51 -2.64 -7.54
CA SER A 4 3.81 -2.76 -8.18
C SER A 4 4.61 -1.46 -8.09
N GLN A 5 3.95 -0.33 -8.32
CA GLN A 5 4.59 0.99 -8.20
C GLN A 5 4.95 1.31 -6.76
N THR A 6 4.08 0.96 -5.82
CA THR A 6 4.32 1.13 -4.40
C THR A 6 5.54 0.34 -3.95
N GLU A 7 5.65 -0.91 -4.40
CA GLU A 7 6.79 -1.77 -4.07
C GLU A 7 8.09 -1.25 -4.65
N LYS A 8 8.07 -0.74 -5.88
CA LYS A 8 9.24 -0.13 -6.51
C LYS A 8 9.69 1.11 -5.75
N GLU A 9 8.74 1.95 -5.35
CA GLU A 9 9.04 3.14 -4.58
C GLU A 9 9.65 2.76 -3.23
N ARG A 10 9.07 1.78 -2.54
CA ARG A 10 9.57 1.31 -1.26
C ARG A 10 11.02 0.84 -1.36
N LYS A 11 11.31 0.02 -2.36
CA LYS A 11 12.68 -0.49 -2.56
C LYS A 11 13.66 0.61 -2.86
N ARG A 12 13.25 1.57 -3.69
CA ARG A 12 14.10 2.72 -4.04
C ARG A 12 14.45 3.53 -2.81
N LEU A 13 13.46 3.81 -1.96
CA LEU A 13 13.67 4.59 -0.74
C LEU A 13 14.54 3.85 0.27
N GLU A 14 14.33 2.55 0.42
CA GLU A 14 15.16 1.73 1.32
C GLU A 14 16.61 1.69 0.85
N THR A 15 16.83 1.50 -0.44
CA THR A 15 18.17 1.49 -1.03
C THR A 15 18.83 2.84 -0.83
N ARG A 16 18.10 3.93 -1.07
CA ARG A 16 18.64 5.27 -0.89
C ARG A 16 19.04 5.53 0.56
N ASN A 17 18.21 5.09 1.51
CA ASN A 17 18.53 5.25 2.93
C ASN A 17 19.79 4.47 3.33
N GLN A 18 20.00 3.30 2.74
CA GLN A 18 21.23 2.54 2.96
C GLN A 18 22.45 3.26 2.39
N GLU A 19 22.30 3.86 1.20
CA GLU A 19 23.36 4.68 0.61
C GLU A 19 23.71 5.87 1.51
N ILE A 20 22.69 6.52 2.08
CA ILE A 20 22.89 7.65 2.99
C ILE A 20 23.63 7.20 4.24
N ASP A 21 23.32 6.04 4.80
CA ASP A 21 24.05 5.49 5.94
C ASP A 21 25.54 5.31 5.60
N GLY A 22 25.84 4.81 4.41
CA GLY A 22 27.22 4.71 3.94
C GLY A 22 27.90 6.06 3.78
N MET A 23 27.14 7.06 3.31
CA MET A 23 27.66 8.42 3.18
C MET A 23 28.00 9.03 4.54
N PHE A 24 27.17 8.81 5.56
CA PHE A 24 27.49 9.26 6.92
C PHE A 24 28.83 8.68 7.38
N LEU A 25 29.04 7.40 7.15
CA LEU A 25 30.26 6.74 7.56
C LEU A 25 31.48 7.37 6.87
N SER A 26 31.36 7.63 5.57
CA SER A 26 32.43 8.29 4.80
C SER A 26 32.69 9.70 5.30
N LEU A 27 31.63 10.46 5.63
CA LEU A 27 31.78 11.82 6.14
C LEU A 27 32.46 11.84 7.49
N TYR A 28 32.12 10.91 8.38
CA TYR A 28 32.78 10.79 9.69
C TYR A 28 34.27 10.47 9.51
N THR A 29 34.59 9.57 8.59
CA THR A 29 35.96 9.20 8.31
C THR A 29 36.75 10.39 7.75
N ASP A 30 36.18 11.12 6.81
CA ASP A 30 36.81 12.28 6.20
C ASP A 30 37.02 13.41 7.22
N LYS A 31 36.05 13.61 8.10
CA LYS A 31 36.21 14.59 9.19
C LYS A 31 37.35 14.19 10.12
N ALA A 32 37.43 12.91 10.50
CA ALA A 32 38.47 12.40 11.37
C ALA A 32 39.87 12.55 10.76
N LYS A 33 39.97 12.42 9.42
CA LYS A 33 41.22 12.59 8.70
C LYS A 33 41.58 14.05 8.44
N GLY A 34 40.70 14.99 8.78
CA GLY A 34 40.91 16.41 8.52
C GLY A 34 40.72 16.83 7.06
N VAL A 35 40.18 15.94 6.22
CA VAL A 35 39.87 16.22 4.83
C VAL A 35 38.66 17.13 4.70
N LEU A 36 37.72 17.00 5.65
CA LEU A 36 36.46 17.73 5.65
C LEU A 36 36.43 18.67 6.83
N THR A 37 36.08 19.95 6.58
CA THR A 37 35.91 20.92 7.68
C THR A 37 34.67 20.60 8.47
N GLU A 38 34.65 21.01 9.74
CA GLU A 38 33.51 20.81 10.61
C GLU A 38 32.24 21.48 10.06
N GLN A 39 32.39 22.68 9.50
CA GLN A 39 31.27 23.41 8.93
C GLN A 39 30.63 22.65 7.75
N ARG A 40 31.47 22.12 6.85
CA ARG A 40 30.98 21.32 5.72
C ARG A 40 30.38 20.01 6.19
N PHE A 41 31.01 19.39 7.17
CA PHE A 41 30.51 18.16 7.76
C PHE A 41 29.09 18.35 8.29
N MET A 42 28.90 19.39 9.08
CA MET A 42 27.58 19.68 9.67
C MET A 42 26.53 19.96 8.59
N LYS A 43 26.92 20.71 7.56
CA LYS A 43 26.01 21.06 6.47
C LYS A 43 25.59 19.84 5.67
N LEU A 44 26.57 18.99 5.33
CA LEU A 44 26.29 17.77 4.54
C LEU A 44 25.49 16.75 5.34
N THR A 45 25.83 16.55 6.61
CA THR A 45 25.09 15.62 7.46
C THR A 45 23.65 16.09 7.68
N ALA A 46 23.43 17.40 7.87
CA ALA A 46 22.09 17.94 8.03
C ALA A 46 21.23 17.70 6.78
N ALA A 47 21.81 17.90 5.60
CA ALA A 47 21.09 17.66 4.35
C ALA A 47 20.72 16.19 4.18
N LEU A 48 21.65 15.28 4.47
CA LEU A 48 21.42 13.85 4.38
C LEU A 48 20.40 13.37 5.42
N GLU A 49 20.46 13.92 6.63
CA GLU A 49 19.48 13.58 7.67
C GLU A 49 18.07 14.01 7.28
N GLN A 50 17.93 15.18 6.67
CA GLN A 50 16.63 15.64 6.19
C GLN A 50 16.09 14.74 5.09
N GLU A 51 16.94 14.33 4.16
CA GLU A 51 16.53 13.41 3.10
C GLU A 51 16.09 12.06 3.68
N GLN A 52 16.89 11.52 4.58
CA GLN A 52 16.60 10.22 5.20
C GLN A 52 15.31 10.27 6.01
N GLU A 53 15.09 11.36 6.73
CA GLU A 53 13.87 11.56 7.50
C GLU A 53 12.64 11.63 6.61
N ALA A 54 12.73 12.36 5.49
CA ALA A 54 11.65 12.43 4.51
C ALA A 54 11.37 11.04 3.91
N ASN A 55 12.43 10.28 3.61
CA ASN A 55 12.29 8.93 3.08
C ASN A 55 11.62 8.01 4.09
N GLN A 56 11.97 8.13 5.37
CA GLN A 56 11.34 7.33 6.43
C GLN A 56 9.86 7.64 6.58
N ARG A 57 9.48 8.92 6.49
CA ARG A 57 8.07 9.30 6.53
C ARG A 57 7.31 8.71 5.35
N ARG A 58 7.90 8.78 4.17
CA ARG A 58 7.26 8.23 2.97
C ARG A 58 7.13 6.71 3.07
N LEU A 59 8.16 6.03 3.58
CA LEU A 59 8.11 4.58 3.81
C LEU A 59 7.01 4.22 4.78
N HIS A 60 6.84 5.01 5.85
CA HIS A 60 5.75 4.81 6.81
C HIS A 60 4.38 4.96 6.13
N ASP A 61 4.22 6.01 5.33
CA ASP A 61 2.96 6.23 4.62
C ASP A 61 2.64 5.10 3.66
N LEU A 62 3.64 4.60 2.94
CA LEU A 62 3.47 3.45 2.05
C LEU A 62 3.06 2.20 2.82
N ALA A 63 3.65 1.98 3.99
CA ALA A 63 3.29 0.84 4.85
C ALA A 63 1.86 0.95 5.35
N VAL A 64 1.43 2.15 5.74
CA VAL A 64 0.05 2.38 6.18
C VAL A 64 -0.93 2.14 5.04
N MET A 65 -0.62 2.64 3.85
CA MET A 65 -1.46 2.43 2.66
C MET A 65 -1.61 0.94 2.35
N GLN A 66 -0.51 0.19 2.41
CA GLN A 66 -0.53 -1.25 2.16
C GLN A 66 -1.35 -1.98 3.21
N SER A 67 -1.19 -1.62 4.47
CA SER A 67 -1.93 -2.23 5.57
C SER A 67 -3.44 -2.00 5.42
N ARG A 68 -3.83 -0.79 5.02
CA ARG A 68 -5.25 -0.48 4.79
C ARG A 68 -5.82 -1.27 3.62
N ALA A 69 -5.06 -1.39 2.54
CA ALA A 69 -5.50 -2.15 1.37
C ALA A 69 -5.67 -3.63 1.72
N ASP A 70 -4.75 -4.19 2.48
CA ASP A 70 -4.81 -5.58 2.92
C ASP A 70 -6.01 -5.83 3.83
N ALA A 71 -6.28 -4.92 4.77
CA ALA A 71 -7.41 -5.04 5.67
C ALA A 71 -8.74 -4.98 4.91
N GLN A 72 -8.84 -4.06 3.95
CA GLN A 72 -10.04 -3.91 3.14
C GLN A 72 -10.30 -5.15 2.29
N GLU A 73 -9.26 -5.69 1.67
CA GLU A 73 -9.37 -6.92 0.89
C GLU A 73 -9.85 -8.08 1.76
N SER A 74 -9.30 -8.20 2.97
CA SER A 74 -9.70 -9.23 3.92
C SER A 74 -11.16 -9.11 4.32
N GLU A 75 -11.63 -7.89 4.57
CA GLU A 75 -13.04 -7.64 4.91
C GLU A 75 -13.97 -8.04 3.78
N VAL A 76 -13.61 -7.68 2.55
CA VAL A 76 -14.42 -8.04 1.37
C VAL A 76 -14.49 -9.55 1.22
N ARG A 77 -13.39 -10.25 1.37
CA ARG A 77 -13.36 -11.72 1.29
C ARG A 77 -14.23 -12.37 2.36
N THR A 78 -14.14 -11.87 3.57
CA THR A 78 -14.97 -12.38 4.68
C THR A 78 -16.45 -12.17 4.41
N PHE A 79 -16.79 -10.97 3.93
CA PHE A 79 -18.18 -10.63 3.59
C PHE A 79 -18.74 -11.55 2.51
N ILE A 80 -17.96 -11.79 1.43
CA ILE A 80 -18.37 -12.67 0.35
C ILE A 80 -18.57 -14.10 0.85
N LYS A 81 -17.66 -14.57 1.72
CA LYS A 81 -17.74 -15.90 2.30
C LYS A 81 -19.01 -16.08 3.14
N GLU A 82 -19.37 -15.07 3.92
CA GLU A 82 -20.58 -15.08 4.73
C GLU A 82 -21.83 -15.11 3.88
N ILE A 83 -21.88 -14.29 2.83
CA ILE A 83 -23.01 -14.27 1.92
C ILE A 83 -23.18 -15.62 1.22
N ARG A 84 -22.10 -16.24 0.81
CA ARG A 84 -22.14 -17.57 0.19
C ARG A 84 -22.66 -18.64 1.13
N ARG A 85 -22.26 -18.55 2.40
CA ARG A 85 -22.78 -19.47 3.42
C ARG A 85 -24.29 -19.28 3.59
N TYR A 86 -24.72 -18.03 3.66
CA TYR A 86 -26.14 -17.71 3.77
C TYR A 86 -26.92 -18.20 2.56
N ALA A 87 -26.39 -17.97 1.37
CA ALA A 87 -27.01 -18.42 0.13
C ALA A 87 -27.14 -19.94 0.06
N ALA A 88 -26.15 -20.67 0.56
CA ALA A 88 -26.22 -22.12 0.61
C ALA A 88 -27.32 -22.61 1.55
N ILE A 89 -27.54 -21.91 2.66
CA ILE A 89 -28.59 -22.24 3.60
C ILE A 89 -29.97 -21.93 3.02
N GLU A 90 -30.09 -20.79 2.34
CA GLU A 90 -31.33 -20.31 1.76
C GLU A 90 -31.62 -20.84 0.35
N GLU A 91 -30.71 -21.67 -0.17
CA GLU A 91 -30.82 -22.22 -1.52
C GLU A 91 -30.95 -21.17 -2.62
N LEU A 92 -30.23 -20.06 -2.46
CA LEU A 92 -30.20 -19.00 -3.45
C LEU A 92 -29.41 -19.43 -4.69
N ASP A 93 -29.91 -19.00 -5.87
CA ASP A 93 -29.21 -19.19 -7.12
C ASP A 93 -27.90 -18.41 -7.13
N GLU A 94 -26.81 -19.03 -7.61
CA GLU A 94 -25.50 -18.39 -7.67
C GLU A 94 -25.52 -17.13 -8.52
N SER A 95 -26.29 -17.13 -9.60
CA SER A 95 -26.44 -15.95 -10.45
C SER A 95 -27.05 -14.78 -9.67
N VAL A 96 -28.09 -15.06 -8.88
CA VAL A 96 -28.73 -14.06 -8.02
C VAL A 96 -27.75 -13.60 -6.97
N LEU A 97 -27.00 -14.52 -6.37
CA LEU A 97 -26.01 -14.22 -5.36
C LEU A 97 -24.92 -13.28 -5.91
N ASN A 98 -24.38 -13.58 -7.07
CA ASN A 98 -23.35 -12.77 -7.69
C ASN A 98 -23.85 -11.37 -8.02
N ARG A 99 -25.08 -11.25 -8.49
CA ARG A 99 -25.70 -9.94 -8.74
C ARG A 99 -25.89 -9.16 -7.46
N LEU A 100 -26.29 -9.83 -6.40
CA LEU A 100 -26.51 -9.20 -5.09
C LEU A 100 -25.19 -8.69 -4.52
N ILE A 101 -24.14 -9.50 -4.55
CA ILE A 101 -22.81 -9.12 -4.08
C ILE A 101 -22.30 -7.93 -4.90
N SER A 102 -22.36 -8.01 -6.20
CA SER A 102 -21.90 -6.95 -7.09
C SER A 102 -22.64 -5.65 -6.81
N LYS A 103 -23.95 -5.71 -6.67
CA LYS A 103 -24.78 -4.53 -6.41
C LYS A 103 -24.48 -3.91 -5.06
N ILE A 104 -24.31 -4.71 -4.02
CA ILE A 104 -23.99 -4.23 -2.68
C ILE A 104 -22.62 -3.56 -2.66
N LEU A 105 -21.61 -4.21 -3.22
CA LEU A 105 -20.25 -3.67 -3.22
C LEU A 105 -20.14 -2.39 -4.03
N ILE A 106 -20.75 -2.35 -5.22
CA ILE A 106 -20.76 -1.15 -6.05
C ILE A 106 -21.56 -0.03 -5.37
N GLY A 107 -22.70 -0.34 -4.81
CA GLY A 107 -23.54 0.62 -4.11
C GLY A 107 -22.83 1.21 -2.89
N GLU A 108 -22.13 0.38 -2.13
CA GLU A 108 -21.37 0.82 -0.97
C GLU A 108 -20.22 1.75 -1.38
N VAL A 109 -19.53 1.40 -2.44
CA VAL A 109 -18.39 2.19 -2.91
C VAL A 109 -18.85 3.51 -3.52
N LYS A 110 -20.01 3.55 -4.16
CA LYS A 110 -20.57 4.79 -4.72
C LYS A 110 -20.85 5.86 -3.67
N LYS A 111 -21.00 5.47 -2.43
CA LYS A 111 -21.21 6.41 -1.33
C LYS A 111 -19.92 7.06 -0.86
N VAL A 112 -18.80 6.64 -1.40
CA VAL A 112 -17.49 7.06 -0.99
C VAL A 112 -16.91 8.04 -2.02
N ASP A 113 -16.06 8.92 -1.53
CA ASP A 113 -15.37 9.94 -2.29
C ASP A 113 -14.76 9.44 -3.58
N GLY A 114 -14.59 10.33 -4.58
CA GLY A 114 -14.00 9.99 -5.86
C GLY A 114 -12.61 9.36 -5.77
N GLN A 115 -11.91 9.59 -4.69
CA GLN A 115 -10.62 8.95 -4.43
C GLN A 115 -10.71 7.43 -4.29
N LYS A 116 -11.89 6.91 -4.06
CA LYS A 116 -12.13 5.48 -3.90
C LYS A 116 -12.42 4.76 -5.20
N VAL A 117 -12.31 5.43 -6.34
CA VAL A 117 -12.56 4.83 -7.64
C VAL A 117 -11.66 3.61 -7.88
N GLN A 118 -10.39 3.68 -7.47
CA GLN A 118 -9.48 2.55 -7.60
C GLN A 118 -9.88 1.38 -6.71
N GLU A 119 -10.35 1.67 -5.51
CA GLU A 119 -10.87 0.64 -4.61
C GLU A 119 -12.10 -0.02 -5.19
N VAL A 120 -12.95 0.74 -5.87
CA VAL A 120 -14.10 0.20 -6.60
C VAL A 120 -13.64 -0.82 -7.62
N ARG A 121 -12.61 -0.51 -8.38
CA ARG A 121 -12.08 -1.43 -9.40
C ARG A 121 -11.54 -2.71 -8.78
N ILE A 122 -10.85 -2.60 -7.65
CA ILE A 122 -10.31 -3.77 -6.96
C ILE A 122 -11.44 -4.66 -6.48
N VAL A 123 -12.45 -4.06 -5.86
CA VAL A 123 -13.63 -4.77 -5.38
C VAL A 123 -14.37 -5.41 -6.55
N TYR A 124 -14.54 -4.69 -7.64
CA TYR A 124 -15.22 -5.19 -8.83
C TYR A 124 -14.47 -6.37 -9.43
N ASN A 125 -13.15 -6.27 -9.55
CA ASN A 125 -12.34 -7.36 -10.06
C ASN A 125 -12.43 -8.60 -9.19
N PHE A 126 -12.46 -8.41 -7.88
CA PHE A 126 -12.62 -9.51 -6.94
C PHE A 126 -13.99 -10.17 -7.10
N VAL A 127 -15.04 -9.38 -7.22
CA VAL A 127 -16.40 -9.87 -7.44
C VAL A 127 -16.50 -10.54 -8.82
N GLY A 128 -15.77 -10.02 -9.81
CA GLY A 128 -15.73 -10.58 -11.15
C GLY A 128 -15.20 -12.01 -11.19
N GLU A 129 -14.39 -12.41 -10.22
CA GLU A 129 -13.91 -13.78 -10.11
C GLU A 129 -14.98 -14.73 -9.56
N ILE A 130 -15.97 -14.19 -8.84
CA ILE A 130 -17.03 -15.00 -8.24
C ILE A 130 -17.87 -15.73 -9.30
N PRO A 131 -18.28 -15.13 -10.42
CA PRO A 131 -19.01 -15.84 -11.46
C PRO A 131 -18.25 -17.01 -12.05
N GLU A 132 -16.95 -16.93 -12.15
CA GLU A 132 -16.13 -18.04 -12.61
C GLU A 132 -16.18 -19.21 -11.63
N ILE A 133 -16.18 -18.90 -10.35
CA ILE A 133 -16.32 -19.91 -9.31
C ILE A 133 -17.73 -20.48 -9.31
N ALA A 134 -18.70 -19.63 -9.58
CA ALA A 134 -20.11 -19.99 -9.62
C ALA A 134 -20.46 -20.84 -10.85
N ALA A 135 -19.76 -20.60 -11.94
CA ALA A 135 -19.99 -21.34 -13.16
C ALA A 135 -19.43 -22.74 -13.09
#